data_4fd52940492a175f256690bed6763c1a
#
_entry.id   4fd52940492a175f256690bed6763c1a
#
_cell.length_a   1.000
_cell.length_b   1.000
_cell.length_c   1.000
_cell.angle_alpha   90.00
_cell.angle_beta   90.00
_cell.angle_gamma   90.00
#
_symmetry.space_group_name_H-M   'P 1'
#
loop_
_entity.id
_entity.type
_entity.pdbx_description
1 polymer ?
#
loop_
_entity_poly.entity_id
_entity_poly.type
_entity_poly.pdbx_seq_one_letter_code
_entity_poly.pdbx_strand_id
1 'polypeptide(L)'
;MAEIKGTNVASKIVPYTDSDEYATHDEKYGVGGYRTVDSVSEMNAIPAARRKEGMLVNVKGDKIYKLNSSNTFVNAGLGVGEVIDWNSGSNLSKNGYQKFSNGLMIQWGTRVGATGGAINLYFPTTFYNTDYNIYFTGAVNHTSESFIYAPGYDLNGKYTSYCRVLTRGINSTPAIVWTSWNFTWLAIGRWK
;
A
#
# COMPACT_ATOMS: atom_id res chain seq x y z
N MET A 1 -5.88 44.27 21.66
CA MET A 1 -6.48 44.56 20.35
C MET A 1 -7.84 43.92 20.33
N ALA A 2 -8.89 44.63 19.92
CA ALA A 2 -10.21 44.02 19.74
C ALA A 2 -10.16 43.05 18.57
N GLU A 3 -10.69 41.84 18.76
CA GLU A 3 -10.79 40.83 17.71
C GLU A 3 -11.79 41.30 16.64
N ILE A 4 -11.32 41.50 15.40
CA ILE A 4 -12.20 41.85 14.28
C ILE A 4 -12.84 40.52 13.82
N LYS A 5 -14.12 40.32 14.15
CA LYS A 5 -14.91 39.19 13.71
C LYS A 5 -15.53 39.47 12.34
N GLY A 6 -14.98 38.87 11.32
CA GLY A 6 -15.44 38.99 9.93
C GLY A 6 -14.70 40.06 9.13
N THR A 7 -15.06 40.17 7.85
CA THR A 7 -14.49 41.16 6.93
C THR A 7 -15.58 42.15 6.53
N ASN A 8 -15.33 43.44 6.78
CA ASN A 8 -16.15 44.50 6.23
C ASN A 8 -15.79 44.70 4.76
N VAL A 9 -16.71 44.40 3.85
CA VAL A 9 -16.56 44.65 2.41
C VAL A 9 -17.29 45.91 2.08
N ALA A 10 -16.53 47.00 1.80
CA ALA A 10 -17.09 48.29 1.46
C ALA A 10 -17.58 48.42 0.01
N SER A 11 -17.35 47.41 -0.81
CA SER A 11 -17.74 47.35 -2.22
C SER A 11 -18.51 46.09 -2.55
N LYS A 12 -19.18 46.09 -3.71
CA LYS A 12 -19.91 44.94 -4.21
C LYS A 12 -18.97 43.76 -4.44
N ILE A 13 -19.31 42.59 -3.91
CA ILE A 13 -18.64 41.34 -4.19
C ILE A 13 -19.16 40.84 -5.53
N VAL A 14 -18.29 40.68 -6.49
CA VAL A 14 -18.59 40.26 -7.86
C VAL A 14 -17.75 39.05 -8.25
N PRO A 15 -18.20 38.21 -9.22
CA PRO A 15 -17.38 37.16 -9.80
C PRO A 15 -16.06 37.71 -10.39
N TYR A 16 -15.06 36.83 -10.46
CA TYR A 16 -13.74 37.20 -11.01
C TYR A 16 -13.77 37.43 -12.52
N THR A 17 -14.71 36.79 -13.24
CA THR A 17 -14.89 36.89 -14.69
C THR A 17 -16.34 37.07 -15.07
N ASP A 18 -16.61 37.60 -16.25
CA ASP A 18 -17.96 37.79 -16.78
C ASP A 18 -18.70 36.47 -17.08
N SER A 19 -17.97 35.35 -17.08
CA SER A 19 -18.51 34.00 -17.33
C SER A 19 -18.92 33.27 -16.04
N ASP A 20 -18.71 33.86 -14.85
CA ASP A 20 -19.04 33.27 -13.57
C ASP A 20 -20.15 34.09 -12.89
N GLU A 21 -21.20 33.45 -12.43
CA GLU A 21 -22.33 34.08 -11.73
C GLU A 21 -22.13 34.16 -10.21
N TYR A 22 -21.12 33.47 -9.67
CA TYR A 22 -20.91 33.34 -8.24
C TYR A 22 -19.68 34.09 -7.76
N ALA A 23 -19.79 34.76 -6.61
CA ALA A 23 -18.64 35.35 -5.92
C ALA A 23 -17.67 34.24 -5.49
N THR A 24 -16.46 34.27 -6.02
CA THR A 24 -15.40 33.31 -5.71
C THR A 24 -14.28 33.96 -4.94
N HIS A 25 -13.53 33.16 -4.22
CA HIS A 25 -12.35 33.60 -3.52
C HIS A 25 -11.18 32.67 -3.88
N ASP A 26 -10.04 33.22 -4.15
CA ASP A 26 -8.84 32.47 -4.48
C ASP A 26 -8.34 31.71 -3.23
N GLU A 27 -8.19 30.38 -3.34
CA GLU A 27 -7.71 29.50 -2.28
C GLU A 27 -6.38 29.97 -1.67
N LYS A 28 -5.53 30.65 -2.47
CA LYS A 28 -4.25 31.22 -2.04
C LYS A 28 -4.36 32.18 -0.87
N TYR A 29 -5.48 32.90 -0.74
CA TYR A 29 -5.70 33.90 0.29
C TYR A 29 -6.54 33.40 1.47
N GLY A 30 -7.06 32.18 1.40
CA GLY A 30 -7.82 31.55 2.49
C GLY A 30 -6.96 31.19 3.70
N VAL A 31 -7.59 31.00 4.84
CA VAL A 31 -6.99 30.45 6.07
C VAL A 31 -7.42 29.01 6.25
N GLY A 32 -6.48 28.07 6.21
CA GLY A 32 -6.78 26.62 6.25
C GLY A 32 -7.45 26.12 4.95
N GLY A 33 -8.30 25.11 5.07
CA GLY A 33 -9.04 24.53 3.96
C GLY A 33 -8.22 23.61 3.07
N TYR A 34 -8.62 23.51 1.80
CA TYR A 34 -7.90 22.76 0.75
C TYR A 34 -7.18 23.72 -0.18
N ARG A 35 -5.97 23.39 -0.56
CA ARG A 35 -5.13 24.21 -1.46
C ARG A 35 -4.32 23.34 -2.38
N THR A 36 -4.06 23.81 -3.62
CA THR A 36 -3.17 23.18 -4.58
C THR A 36 -1.91 24.03 -4.77
N VAL A 37 -0.75 23.37 -4.82
CA VAL A 37 0.56 24.00 -5.06
C VAL A 37 1.38 23.17 -6.05
N ASP A 38 2.38 23.76 -6.67
CA ASP A 38 3.19 23.10 -7.69
C ASP A 38 4.34 22.26 -7.09
N SER A 39 4.74 22.53 -5.86
CA SER A 39 5.87 21.83 -5.23
C SER A 39 5.78 21.75 -3.70
N VAL A 40 6.53 20.82 -3.10
CA VAL A 40 6.72 20.73 -1.64
C VAL A 40 7.36 22.00 -1.09
N SER A 41 8.25 22.66 -1.83
CA SER A 41 8.86 23.94 -1.44
C SER A 41 7.80 25.03 -1.31
N GLU A 42 6.89 25.13 -2.26
CA GLU A 42 5.79 26.10 -2.22
C GLU A 42 4.79 25.79 -1.09
N MET A 43 4.50 24.51 -0.84
CA MET A 43 3.72 24.12 0.35
C MET A 43 4.36 24.60 1.65
N ASN A 44 5.67 24.40 1.79
CA ASN A 44 6.40 24.84 2.98
C ASN A 44 6.55 26.37 3.07
N ALA A 45 6.38 27.09 1.97
CA ALA A 45 6.39 28.55 1.91
C ALA A 45 5.03 29.18 2.25
N ILE A 46 3.97 28.40 2.48
CA ILE A 46 2.67 28.93 2.91
C ILE A 46 2.87 29.72 4.21
N PRO A 47 2.48 31.01 4.28
CA PRO A 47 2.66 31.82 5.47
C PRO A 47 1.96 31.24 6.71
N ALA A 48 2.59 31.32 7.87
CA ALA A 48 2.04 30.79 9.14
C ALA A 48 0.63 31.34 9.45
N ALA A 49 0.36 32.60 9.15
CA ALA A 49 -0.94 33.23 9.33
C ALA A 49 -2.07 32.60 8.48
N ARG A 50 -1.72 31.81 7.49
CA ARG A 50 -2.68 31.11 6.62
C ARG A 50 -2.79 29.62 6.94
N ARG A 51 -1.94 29.12 7.82
CA ARG A 51 -1.95 27.73 8.25
C ARG A 51 -2.99 27.52 9.34
N LYS A 52 -3.75 26.44 9.23
CA LYS A 52 -4.68 25.97 10.26
C LYS A 52 -4.58 24.47 10.36
N GLU A 53 -4.56 23.92 11.55
CA GLU A 53 -4.59 22.47 11.75
C GLU A 53 -5.73 21.82 10.93
N GLY A 54 -5.42 20.71 10.28
CA GLY A 54 -6.34 20.04 9.38
C GLY A 54 -6.35 20.56 7.95
N MET A 55 -5.63 21.68 7.65
CA MET A 55 -5.45 22.16 6.29
C MET A 55 -4.90 21.07 5.39
N LEU A 56 -5.51 20.91 4.21
CA LEU A 56 -5.05 19.97 3.18
C LEU A 56 -4.35 20.72 2.05
N VAL A 57 -3.23 20.19 1.60
CA VAL A 57 -2.47 20.74 0.47
C VAL A 57 -2.18 19.64 -0.52
N ASN A 58 -2.71 19.78 -1.72
CA ASN A 58 -2.36 18.93 -2.86
C ASN A 58 -1.08 19.46 -3.51
N VAL A 59 -0.03 18.69 -3.54
CA VAL A 59 1.19 18.99 -4.29
C VAL A 59 1.07 18.28 -5.64
N LYS A 60 1.05 19.05 -6.75
CA LYS A 60 0.89 18.49 -8.09
C LYS A 60 1.97 17.46 -8.39
N GLY A 61 1.54 16.29 -8.87
CA GLY A 61 2.47 15.20 -9.21
C GLY A 61 3.08 14.46 -8.02
N ASP A 62 2.68 14.80 -6.77
CA ASP A 62 3.12 14.08 -5.57
C ASP A 62 1.88 13.55 -4.81
N LYS A 63 1.54 14.11 -3.69
CA LYS A 63 0.46 13.63 -2.83
C LYS A 63 -0.27 14.78 -2.13
N ILE A 64 -1.32 14.42 -1.39
CA ILE A 64 -2.02 15.36 -0.52
C ILE A 64 -1.39 15.31 0.87
N TYR A 65 -1.06 16.47 1.40
CA TYR A 65 -0.53 16.67 2.74
C TYR A 65 -1.60 17.27 3.66
N LYS A 66 -1.52 16.94 4.94
CA LYS A 66 -2.35 17.51 6.01
C LYS A 66 -1.45 18.23 7.02
N LEU A 67 -1.85 19.42 7.42
CA LEU A 67 -1.18 20.14 8.50
C LEU A 67 -1.61 19.54 9.85
N ASN A 68 -0.64 19.07 10.64
CA ASN A 68 -0.88 18.51 11.97
C ASN A 68 -0.86 19.60 13.07
N SER A 69 -1.16 19.20 14.32
CA SER A 69 -1.13 20.09 15.49
C SER A 69 0.25 20.66 15.79
N SER A 70 1.33 20.04 15.32
CA SER A 70 2.70 20.53 15.45
C SER A 70 3.10 21.49 14.31
N ASN A 71 2.13 22.00 13.54
CA ASN A 71 2.34 22.90 12.38
C ASN A 71 3.29 22.34 11.31
N THR A 72 3.27 21.00 11.14
CA THR A 72 4.06 20.28 10.14
C THR A 72 3.13 19.61 9.13
N PHE A 73 3.46 19.71 7.84
CA PHE A 73 2.76 18.98 6.80
C PHE A 73 3.20 17.52 6.79
N VAL A 74 2.24 16.63 6.97
CA VAL A 74 2.42 15.18 6.92
C VAL A 74 1.56 14.58 5.80
N ASN A 75 1.93 13.43 5.26
CA ASN A 75 1.07 12.74 4.30
C ASN A 75 -0.34 12.58 4.86
N ALA A 76 -1.35 13.08 4.15
CA ALA A 76 -2.75 13.05 4.59
C ALA A 76 -3.34 11.62 4.61
N GLY A 77 -2.68 10.66 3.97
CA GLY A 77 -3.15 9.27 3.89
C GLY A 77 -4.50 9.13 3.17
N LEU A 78 -4.86 10.07 2.32
CA LEU A 78 -6.13 10.07 1.58
C LEU A 78 -6.14 9.09 0.39
N GLY A 79 -5.13 8.23 0.29
CA GLY A 79 -5.12 7.11 -0.65
C GLY A 79 -5.44 5.81 0.09
N VAL A 80 -6.33 5.00 -0.44
CA VAL A 80 -6.56 3.64 0.07
C VAL A 80 -5.28 2.84 -0.17
N GLY A 81 -4.42 2.76 0.87
CA GLY A 81 -3.23 1.94 0.81
C GLY A 81 -2.18 2.42 -0.18
N GLU A 82 -1.70 3.65 -0.02
CA GLU A 82 -0.49 4.09 -0.72
C GLU A 82 0.64 3.07 -0.49
N VAL A 83 1.29 2.64 -1.55
CA VAL A 83 2.48 1.78 -1.46
C VAL A 83 3.61 2.61 -0.87
N ILE A 84 4.07 2.22 0.31
CA ILE A 84 5.11 2.96 1.05
C ILE A 84 6.48 2.27 1.03
N ASP A 85 6.49 0.98 0.70
CA ASP A 85 7.70 0.19 0.63
C ASP A 85 7.47 -1.03 -0.27
N TRP A 86 8.44 -1.35 -1.12
CA TRP A 86 8.44 -2.50 -2.00
C TRP A 86 9.87 -2.96 -2.21
N ASN A 87 10.08 -4.18 -2.63
CA ASN A 87 11.42 -4.60 -3.01
C ASN A 87 11.86 -3.82 -4.27
N SER A 88 12.81 -2.95 -4.08
CA SER A 88 13.33 -1.96 -5.05
C SER A 88 14.14 -2.54 -6.22
N GLY A 89 14.05 -3.82 -6.48
CA GLY A 89 14.57 -4.39 -7.72
C GLY A 89 13.74 -3.93 -8.90
N SER A 90 14.38 -3.48 -9.95
CA SER A 90 13.81 -2.86 -11.17
C SER A 90 12.84 -3.73 -11.98
N ASN A 91 12.41 -4.85 -11.42
CA ASN A 91 11.38 -5.72 -11.95
C ASN A 91 10.59 -6.27 -10.77
N LEU A 92 9.31 -6.43 -10.91
CA LEU A 92 8.49 -7.34 -10.14
C LEU A 92 9.20 -8.70 -10.16
N SER A 93 10.20 -8.87 -9.28
CA SER A 93 11.04 -10.04 -9.25
C SER A 93 10.18 -11.28 -8.97
N LYS A 94 10.66 -12.46 -9.32
CA LYS A 94 9.94 -13.72 -9.06
C LYS A 94 9.49 -13.87 -7.60
N ASN A 95 10.19 -13.21 -6.67
CA ASN A 95 9.83 -13.12 -5.26
C ASN A 95 9.83 -11.65 -4.84
N GLY A 96 8.76 -11.17 -4.27
CA GLY A 96 8.62 -9.77 -3.94
C GLY A 96 7.62 -9.46 -2.84
N TYR A 97 7.55 -8.19 -2.47
CA TYR A 97 6.57 -7.68 -1.52
C TYR A 97 6.16 -6.24 -1.84
N GLN A 98 5.00 -5.85 -1.33
CA GLN A 98 4.53 -4.47 -1.23
C GLN A 98 3.93 -4.22 0.14
N LYS A 99 4.30 -3.10 0.77
CA LYS A 99 3.70 -2.59 2.00
C LYS A 99 2.85 -1.37 1.69
N PHE A 100 1.69 -1.31 2.30
CA PHE A 100 0.74 -0.22 2.15
C PHE A 100 0.67 0.60 3.44
N SER A 101 0.39 1.88 3.33
CA SER A 101 0.34 2.82 4.46
C SER A 101 -0.69 2.44 5.54
N ASN A 102 -1.75 1.72 5.16
CA ASN A 102 -2.79 1.20 6.05
C ASN A 102 -2.38 -0.04 6.87
N GLY A 103 -1.15 -0.53 6.73
CA GLY A 103 -0.65 -1.71 7.44
C GLY A 103 -0.78 -3.03 6.66
N LEU A 104 -1.46 -3.04 5.52
CA LEU A 104 -1.52 -4.21 4.65
C LEU A 104 -0.13 -4.49 4.04
N MET A 105 0.19 -5.76 3.89
CA MET A 105 1.35 -6.23 3.14
C MET A 105 0.96 -7.41 2.25
N ILE A 106 1.42 -7.36 1.02
CA ILE A 106 1.28 -8.44 0.04
C ILE A 106 2.68 -8.94 -0.30
N GLN A 107 2.87 -10.25 -0.31
CA GLN A 107 4.12 -10.90 -0.71
C GLN A 107 3.81 -12.01 -1.70
N TRP A 108 4.70 -12.22 -2.65
CA TRP A 108 4.54 -13.24 -3.70
C TRP A 108 5.86 -13.90 -4.05
N GLY A 109 5.76 -15.05 -4.68
CA GLY A 109 6.95 -15.70 -5.17
C GLY A 109 6.71 -17.00 -5.92
N THR A 110 7.80 -17.52 -6.39
CA THR A 110 7.90 -18.85 -7.02
C THR A 110 8.93 -19.67 -6.28
N ARG A 111 8.58 -20.88 -5.91
CA ARG A 111 9.50 -21.89 -5.41
C ARG A 111 9.80 -22.91 -6.50
N VAL A 112 11.07 -23.03 -6.86
CA VAL A 112 11.56 -23.95 -7.89
C VAL A 112 12.36 -25.05 -7.24
N GLY A 113 12.19 -26.31 -7.69
CA GLY A 113 13.00 -27.43 -7.26
C GLY A 113 12.89 -27.77 -5.77
N ALA A 114 11.67 -27.65 -5.21
CA ALA A 114 11.43 -28.06 -3.84
C ALA A 114 11.68 -29.55 -3.67
N THR A 115 12.52 -29.91 -2.72
CA THR A 115 12.65 -31.33 -2.32
C THR A 115 11.32 -31.78 -1.76
N GLY A 116 10.85 -32.98 -2.14
CA GLY A 116 9.56 -33.51 -1.66
C GLY A 116 9.50 -33.55 -0.15
N GLY A 117 8.35 -33.17 0.41
CA GLY A 117 8.12 -33.18 1.85
C GLY A 117 7.71 -31.82 2.43
N ALA A 118 8.14 -31.58 3.65
CA ALA A 118 7.93 -30.32 4.35
C ALA A 118 9.13 -29.39 4.11
N ILE A 119 8.88 -28.19 3.59
CA ILE A 119 9.92 -27.19 3.32
C ILE A 119 9.58 -25.88 4.02
N ASN A 120 10.60 -25.10 4.39
CA ASN A 120 10.42 -23.74 4.85
C ASN A 120 10.43 -22.77 3.65
N LEU A 121 9.30 -22.11 3.43
CA LEU A 121 9.16 -21.05 2.46
C LEU A 121 9.44 -19.72 3.15
N TYR A 122 10.63 -19.17 2.96
CA TYR A 122 11.02 -17.88 3.53
C TYR A 122 10.40 -16.74 2.74
N PHE A 123 9.85 -15.77 3.46
CA PHE A 123 9.26 -14.58 2.89
C PHE A 123 10.33 -13.53 2.54
N PRO A 124 10.12 -12.71 1.49
CA PRO A 124 10.98 -11.58 1.17
C PRO A 124 11.16 -10.59 2.33
N THR A 125 10.13 -10.39 3.14
CA THR A 125 10.17 -9.59 4.36
C THR A 125 9.26 -10.19 5.44
N THR A 126 9.46 -9.77 6.68
CA THR A 126 8.77 -10.34 7.85
C THR A 126 7.36 -9.75 7.99
N PHE A 127 6.35 -10.59 8.21
CA PHE A 127 5.02 -10.15 8.64
C PHE A 127 5.04 -9.68 10.11
N TYR A 128 4.11 -8.82 10.47
CA TYR A 128 3.93 -8.34 11.84
C TYR A 128 3.56 -9.48 12.81
N ASN A 129 2.68 -10.38 12.36
CA ASN A 129 2.23 -11.54 13.12
C ASN A 129 1.99 -12.74 12.19
N THR A 130 1.47 -13.84 12.70
CA THR A 130 1.17 -15.07 11.94
C THR A 130 -0.24 -15.12 11.36
N ASP A 131 -1.04 -14.02 11.45
CA ASP A 131 -2.42 -13.95 10.96
C ASP A 131 -2.51 -13.64 9.45
N TYR A 132 -1.48 -13.95 8.70
CA TYR A 132 -1.52 -13.83 7.24
C TYR A 132 -2.24 -15.01 6.60
N ASN A 133 -2.85 -14.77 5.43
CA ASN A 133 -3.34 -15.83 4.55
C ASN A 133 -2.29 -16.12 3.47
N ILE A 134 -2.13 -17.37 3.10
CA ILE A 134 -1.21 -17.78 2.04
C ILE A 134 -1.92 -18.73 1.07
N TYR A 135 -1.71 -18.50 -0.21
CA TYR A 135 -2.29 -19.25 -1.32
C TYR A 135 -1.17 -19.84 -2.15
N PHE A 136 -1.41 -21.01 -2.70
CA PHE A 136 -0.46 -21.73 -3.53
C PHE A 136 -1.08 -22.16 -4.84
N THR A 137 -0.30 -22.10 -5.91
CA THR A 137 -0.66 -22.69 -7.19
C THR A 137 0.48 -23.60 -7.63
N GLY A 138 0.20 -24.87 -7.80
CA GLY A 138 1.15 -25.84 -8.33
C GLY A 138 1.51 -25.48 -9.77
N ALA A 139 2.79 -25.53 -10.09
CA ALA A 139 3.29 -25.34 -11.44
C ALA A 139 4.01 -26.62 -11.87
N VAL A 140 3.43 -27.33 -12.84
CA VAL A 140 4.01 -28.56 -13.40
C VAL A 140 4.48 -28.29 -14.82
N ASN A 141 5.67 -28.77 -15.10
CA ASN A 141 6.27 -28.71 -16.43
C ASN A 141 6.17 -30.08 -17.11
N HIS A 142 4.94 -30.65 -17.19
CA HIS A 142 4.74 -31.99 -17.68
C HIS A 142 3.54 -32.10 -18.59
N THR A 143 3.72 -32.77 -19.73
CA THR A 143 2.69 -33.02 -20.75
C THR A 143 2.03 -34.38 -20.65
N SER A 144 2.47 -35.27 -19.74
CA SER A 144 2.06 -36.68 -19.77
C SER A 144 1.71 -37.31 -18.42
N GLU A 145 1.57 -36.53 -17.35
CA GLU A 145 1.41 -37.12 -16.02
C GLU A 145 0.03 -36.89 -15.42
N SER A 146 -0.56 -37.98 -14.99
CA SER A 146 -1.84 -38.03 -14.27
C SER A 146 -1.59 -37.78 -12.76
N PHE A 147 -1.16 -36.54 -12.39
CA PHE A 147 -0.95 -36.20 -11.01
C PHE A 147 -1.85 -35.03 -10.61
N ILE A 148 -2.39 -35.11 -9.40
CA ILE A 148 -2.96 -33.97 -8.71
C ILE A 148 -1.92 -33.46 -7.72
N TYR A 149 -1.48 -32.23 -7.89
CA TYR A 149 -0.54 -31.55 -7.01
C TYR A 149 -1.27 -30.52 -6.15
N ALA A 150 -1.18 -30.68 -4.83
CA ALA A 150 -1.79 -29.79 -3.87
C ALA A 150 -0.75 -29.32 -2.84
N PRO A 151 -0.03 -28.23 -3.11
CA PRO A 151 0.77 -27.60 -2.07
C PRO A 151 -0.16 -27.03 -0.99
N GLY A 152 0.19 -27.26 0.27
CA GLY A 152 -0.53 -26.74 1.42
C GLY A 152 0.45 -26.26 2.48
N TYR A 153 -0.03 -25.71 3.58
CA TYR A 153 0.83 -25.35 4.69
C TYR A 153 0.46 -26.12 5.96
N ASP A 154 1.45 -26.30 6.81
CA ASP A 154 1.25 -26.82 8.16
C ASP A 154 0.65 -25.69 9.03
N LEU A 155 -0.51 -25.92 9.61
CA LEU A 155 -1.19 -24.93 10.45
C LEU A 155 -0.31 -24.44 11.62
N ASN A 156 0.48 -25.35 12.21
CA ASN A 156 1.44 -25.05 13.27
C ASN A 156 2.80 -24.57 12.74
N GLY A 157 2.96 -24.49 11.42
CA GLY A 157 4.18 -24.08 10.72
C GLY A 157 4.16 -22.68 10.18
N LYS A 158 3.26 -21.79 10.67
CA LYS A 158 3.23 -20.37 10.31
C LYS A 158 4.13 -19.58 11.26
N TYR A 159 5.12 -18.92 10.68
CA TYR A 159 6.04 -18.01 11.38
C TYR A 159 6.04 -16.66 10.67
N THR A 160 6.45 -15.62 11.33
CA THR A 160 6.44 -14.28 10.72
C THR A 160 7.39 -14.14 9.54
N SER A 161 8.50 -14.86 9.52
CA SER A 161 9.54 -14.81 8.48
C SER A 161 9.47 -15.94 7.46
N TYR A 162 8.72 -16.99 7.72
CA TYR A 162 8.54 -18.12 6.81
C TYR A 162 7.25 -18.91 7.11
N CYS A 163 6.85 -19.74 6.17
CA CYS A 163 5.77 -20.70 6.35
C CYS A 163 6.27 -22.10 6.00
N ARG A 164 5.93 -23.11 6.81
CA ARG A 164 6.21 -24.50 6.52
C ARG A 164 5.19 -25.04 5.51
N VAL A 165 5.66 -25.31 4.29
CA VAL A 165 4.82 -25.78 3.19
C VAL A 165 4.97 -27.28 3.05
N LEU A 166 3.84 -27.96 2.88
CA LEU A 166 3.74 -29.39 2.61
C LEU A 166 3.50 -29.59 1.12
N THR A 167 4.43 -30.27 0.44
CA THR A 167 4.33 -30.55 -1.00
C THR A 167 3.89 -31.98 -1.20
N ARG A 168 2.59 -32.18 -1.43
CA ARG A 168 1.98 -33.49 -1.63
C ARG A 168 1.28 -33.58 -2.97
N GLY A 169 1.18 -34.76 -3.50
CA GLY A 169 0.43 -35.05 -4.71
C GLY A 169 -0.18 -36.47 -4.66
N ILE A 170 -1.08 -36.74 -5.57
CA ILE A 170 -1.67 -38.05 -5.78
C ILE A 170 -1.18 -38.53 -7.15
N ASN A 171 -0.58 -39.71 -7.21
CA ASN A 171 -0.12 -40.32 -8.46
C ASN A 171 -1.23 -41.17 -9.13
N SER A 172 -0.94 -41.72 -10.30
CA SER A 172 -1.86 -42.55 -11.09
C SER A 172 -2.29 -43.85 -10.39
N THR A 173 -1.51 -44.36 -9.47
CA THR A 173 -1.91 -45.40 -8.50
C THR A 173 -2.29 -44.68 -7.21
N PRO A 174 -3.58 -44.49 -6.87
CA PRO A 174 -4.02 -43.50 -5.88
C PRO A 174 -3.28 -43.54 -4.53
N ALA A 175 -2.06 -43.08 -4.52
CA ALA A 175 -1.20 -43.01 -3.37
C ALA A 175 -0.76 -41.56 -3.13
N ILE A 176 -0.79 -41.14 -1.86
CA ILE A 176 -0.25 -39.85 -1.47
C ILE A 176 1.27 -39.95 -1.50
N VAL A 177 1.88 -39.09 -2.32
CA VAL A 177 3.34 -39.01 -2.48
C VAL A 177 3.87 -37.63 -2.17
N TRP A 178 5.10 -37.57 -1.73
CA TRP A 178 5.84 -36.32 -1.64
C TRP A 178 6.32 -35.91 -3.04
N THR A 179 6.14 -34.66 -3.36
CA THR A 179 6.51 -34.13 -4.67
C THR A 179 7.55 -33.03 -4.56
N SER A 180 8.41 -32.94 -5.56
CA SER A 180 9.48 -31.92 -5.65
C SER A 180 9.15 -30.82 -6.67
N TRP A 181 7.88 -30.60 -6.94
CA TRP A 181 7.45 -29.70 -8.00
C TRP A 181 7.51 -28.22 -7.62
N ASN A 182 7.45 -27.40 -8.64
CA ASN A 182 7.42 -25.96 -8.49
C ASN A 182 6.02 -25.50 -8.04
N PHE A 183 5.97 -24.38 -7.33
CA PHE A 183 4.72 -23.71 -7.04
C PHE A 183 4.93 -22.20 -6.98
N THR A 184 3.88 -21.48 -7.30
CA THR A 184 3.78 -20.04 -7.02
C THR A 184 2.97 -19.84 -5.75
N TRP A 185 3.20 -18.73 -5.09
CA TRP A 185 2.52 -18.40 -3.85
C TRP A 185 2.22 -16.91 -3.75
N LEU A 186 1.14 -16.60 -3.04
CA LEU A 186 0.73 -15.25 -2.66
C LEU A 186 0.40 -15.26 -1.17
N ALA A 187 0.97 -14.35 -0.41
CA ALA A 187 0.67 -14.17 1.00
C ALA A 187 0.19 -12.75 1.28
N ILE A 188 -0.87 -12.63 2.07
CA ILE A 188 -1.51 -11.35 2.42
C ILE A 188 -1.62 -11.28 3.93
N GLY A 189 -1.09 -10.22 4.53
CA GLY A 189 -1.07 -10.03 5.97
C GLY A 189 -0.76 -8.60 6.35
N ARG A 190 -0.23 -8.42 7.57
CA ARG A 190 0.12 -7.11 8.11
C ARG A 190 1.64 -6.97 8.26
N TRP A 191 2.14 -5.72 8.14
CA TRP A 191 3.53 -5.39 8.44
C TRP A 191 3.65 -4.49 9.70
N LYS A 192 2.54 -3.96 10.23
CA LYS A 192 2.43 -3.19 11.47
C LYS A 192 1.07 -3.40 12.13
#